data_cc5af172c615fcc264bc387f244076e2
#
_entry.id   cc5af172c615fcc264bc387f244076e2
#
_cell.length_a   1.000
_cell.length_b   1.000
_cell.length_c   1.000
_cell.angle_alpha   90.00
_cell.angle_beta   90.00
_cell.angle_gamma   90.00
#
_symmetry.space_group_name_H-M   'P 1'
#
loop_
_entity.id
_entity.type
_entity.pdbx_description
1 polymer ?
#
loop_
_entity_poly.entity_id
_entity_poly.type
_entity_poly.pdbx_seq_one_letter_code
_entity_poly.pdbx_strand_id
1 'polypeptide(L)'
;MPIFVKDAGTYKEANGVYIKDSNIWKESKSVFINNAGTWVEVFVGVVNVHLSGLVKDFNLWNQVVSQIGTKTYKLIANVTMDTSTNIVSTSNTSSAFNVGTFPANSIINLNVSSGSSITGRGGNGGYGTNSESVDVQAGAPGGTALYTRHTLNLTNNNLIGGGGGGGGGGGGRRTYHAAGNGGGGAGGYHNATTSVAANTTGGVNVAIPAGYGGIGAGPRAERYTSPRAADGTLTTGGAGSNDSSGNADRRGGDGGALGTAGQHGFQNYQHNTGAQPGGAAGNAIDGSSYTNIITVGTILGGQVN
;
A
#
# COMPACT_ATOMS: atom_id res chain seq x y z
N MET A 1 -6.84 11.07 -29.53
CA MET A 1 -6.62 12.31 -30.30
C MET A 1 -7.68 13.30 -29.85
N PRO A 2 -7.32 14.48 -29.38
CA PRO A 2 -8.31 15.48 -28.99
C PRO A 2 -9.09 16.00 -30.22
N ILE A 3 -10.35 16.31 -30.01
CA ILE A 3 -11.20 17.00 -31.01
C ILE A 3 -11.13 18.48 -30.75
N PHE A 4 -10.82 19.25 -31.77
CA PHE A 4 -10.79 20.70 -31.70
C PHE A 4 -11.99 21.30 -32.45
N VAL A 5 -12.64 22.24 -31.82
CA VAL A 5 -13.70 23.05 -32.44
C VAL A 5 -13.15 24.42 -32.76
N LYS A 6 -13.38 24.91 -34.00
CA LYS A 6 -13.02 26.28 -34.38
C LYS A 6 -14.10 27.23 -33.92
N ASP A 7 -13.77 28.07 -32.94
CA ASP A 7 -14.64 29.11 -32.42
C ASP A 7 -14.00 30.48 -32.63
N ALA A 8 -14.68 31.38 -33.32
CA ALA A 8 -14.20 32.73 -33.64
C ALA A 8 -12.74 32.77 -34.19
N GLY A 9 -12.39 31.81 -35.03
CA GLY A 9 -11.04 31.71 -35.62
C GLY A 9 -9.99 31.00 -34.79
N THR A 10 -10.28 30.68 -33.54
CA THR A 10 -9.38 29.96 -32.62
C THR A 10 -9.81 28.50 -32.47
N TYR A 11 -8.85 27.55 -32.50
CA TYR A 11 -9.13 26.15 -32.21
C TYR A 11 -9.15 25.94 -30.69
N LYS A 12 -10.27 25.43 -30.17
CA LYS A 12 -10.45 25.03 -28.76
C LYS A 12 -10.65 23.54 -28.67
N GLU A 13 -10.03 22.92 -27.73
CA GLU A 13 -10.22 21.47 -27.44
C GLU A 13 -11.66 21.26 -26.93
N ALA A 14 -12.36 20.28 -27.51
CA ALA A 14 -13.70 19.92 -27.08
C ALA A 14 -13.64 19.01 -25.84
N ASN A 15 -14.28 19.41 -24.76
CA ASN A 15 -14.41 18.61 -23.54
C ASN A 15 -15.43 17.48 -23.66
N GLY A 16 -16.22 17.45 -24.73
CA GLY A 16 -17.20 16.43 -25.04
C GLY A 16 -17.83 16.66 -26.41
N VAL A 17 -18.35 15.59 -26.98
CA VAL A 17 -19.12 15.63 -28.22
C VAL A 17 -20.56 15.27 -27.88
N TYR A 18 -21.49 16.11 -28.30
CA TYR A 18 -22.91 15.92 -28.03
C TYR A 18 -23.66 15.78 -29.33
N ILE A 19 -24.63 14.90 -29.39
CA ILE A 19 -25.58 14.77 -30.47
C ILE A 19 -26.97 15.22 -30.00
N LYS A 20 -27.69 15.93 -30.82
CA LYS A 20 -29.06 16.32 -30.53
C LYS A 20 -30.01 15.27 -31.07
N ASP A 21 -30.68 14.56 -30.15
CA ASP A 21 -31.72 13.60 -30.49
C ASP A 21 -33.04 14.02 -29.86
N SER A 22 -34.08 14.14 -30.67
CA SER A 22 -35.43 14.53 -30.20
C SER A 22 -35.44 15.78 -29.32
N ASN A 23 -34.66 16.80 -29.71
CA ASN A 23 -34.45 18.06 -28.96
C ASN A 23 -33.68 17.95 -27.63
N ILE A 24 -33.15 16.78 -27.30
CA ILE A 24 -32.32 16.56 -26.11
C ILE A 24 -30.87 16.38 -26.54
N TRP A 25 -29.96 17.13 -25.91
CA TRP A 25 -28.52 16.98 -26.11
C TRP A 25 -28.05 15.74 -25.32
N LYS A 26 -27.52 14.73 -26.02
CA LYS A 26 -26.94 13.52 -25.45
C LYS A 26 -25.43 13.51 -25.67
N GLU A 27 -24.67 13.25 -24.63
CA GLU A 27 -23.22 13.09 -24.75
C GLU A 27 -22.92 11.86 -25.63
N SER A 28 -22.07 12.04 -26.64
CA SER A 28 -21.60 10.94 -27.47
C SER A 28 -20.59 10.10 -26.71
N LYS A 29 -20.77 8.79 -26.68
CA LYS A 29 -19.83 7.86 -26.03
C LYS A 29 -18.55 7.67 -26.84
N SER A 30 -18.63 7.83 -28.15
CA SER A 30 -17.53 7.68 -29.09
C SER A 30 -17.83 8.43 -30.36
N VAL A 31 -16.80 8.91 -31.05
CA VAL A 31 -16.86 9.46 -32.40
C VAL A 31 -15.95 8.63 -33.27
N PHE A 32 -16.48 8.14 -34.40
CA PHE A 32 -15.72 7.40 -35.37
C PHE A 32 -15.65 8.17 -36.68
N ILE A 33 -14.51 8.11 -37.34
CA ILE A 33 -14.35 8.53 -38.72
C ILE A 33 -14.12 7.30 -39.62
N ASN A 34 -14.69 7.34 -40.81
CA ASN A 34 -14.37 6.33 -41.82
C ASN A 34 -13.11 6.76 -42.56
N ASN A 35 -12.04 5.99 -42.38
CA ASN A 35 -10.79 6.19 -43.09
C ASN A 35 -10.58 5.00 -44.07
N ALA A 36 -10.80 5.27 -45.34
CA ALA A 36 -10.63 4.29 -46.41
C ALA A 36 -11.37 2.96 -46.15
N GLY A 37 -12.62 3.03 -45.70
CA GLY A 37 -13.49 1.85 -45.41
C GLY A 37 -13.34 1.26 -44.01
N THR A 38 -12.40 1.76 -43.20
CA THR A 38 -12.21 1.35 -41.79
C THR A 38 -12.72 2.42 -40.86
N TRP A 39 -13.63 2.06 -39.95
CA TRP A 39 -14.10 2.96 -38.91
C TRP A 39 -13.06 3.07 -37.78
N VAL A 40 -12.54 4.28 -37.60
CA VAL A 40 -11.54 4.57 -36.55
C VAL A 40 -12.17 5.43 -35.46
N GLU A 41 -12.07 4.98 -34.21
CA GLU A 41 -12.51 5.77 -33.06
C GLU A 41 -11.59 6.98 -32.85
N VAL A 42 -12.18 8.18 -32.85
CA VAL A 42 -11.44 9.46 -32.76
C VAL A 42 -11.72 10.25 -31.50
N PHE A 43 -12.68 9.84 -30.69
CA PHE A 43 -12.99 10.47 -29.42
C PHE A 43 -12.93 9.47 -28.29
N VAL A 44 -12.17 9.82 -27.27
CA VAL A 44 -12.04 9.11 -25.99
C VAL A 44 -12.05 10.17 -24.91
N GLY A 45 -12.84 9.97 -23.86
CA GLY A 45 -12.83 10.88 -22.71
C GLY A 45 -11.45 10.89 -22.05
N VAL A 46 -10.87 12.07 -21.85
CA VAL A 46 -9.58 12.25 -21.17
C VAL A 46 -9.80 12.92 -19.82
N VAL A 47 -9.22 12.36 -18.76
CA VAL A 47 -9.28 12.92 -17.41
C VAL A 47 -7.86 13.07 -16.88
N ASN A 48 -7.55 14.24 -16.34
CA ASN A 48 -6.28 14.51 -15.71
C ASN A 48 -6.47 14.58 -14.20
N VAL A 49 -5.66 13.81 -13.47
CA VAL A 49 -5.67 13.73 -12.01
C VAL A 49 -4.29 14.15 -11.50
N HIS A 50 -4.27 15.19 -10.68
CA HIS A 50 -3.07 15.66 -9.99
C HIS A 50 -3.12 15.25 -8.53
N LEU A 51 -2.01 14.67 -8.03
CA LEU A 51 -1.86 14.25 -6.64
C LEU A 51 -0.66 14.96 -6.01
N SER A 52 -0.85 15.49 -4.80
CA SER A 52 0.18 16.21 -4.07
C SER A 52 0.15 15.89 -2.57
N GLY A 53 1.30 15.98 -1.91
CA GLY A 53 1.43 15.78 -0.48
C GLY A 53 1.23 14.31 -0.04
N LEU A 54 0.64 14.12 1.14
CA LEU A 54 0.36 12.79 1.69
C LEU A 54 -1.07 12.34 1.32
N VAL A 55 -1.16 11.28 0.54
CA VAL A 55 -2.43 10.69 0.09
C VAL A 55 -2.56 9.29 0.69
N LYS A 56 -3.72 8.98 1.27
CA LYS A 56 -3.98 7.69 1.95
C LYS A 56 -5.04 6.90 1.20
N ASP A 57 -4.78 5.59 1.02
CA ASP A 57 -5.74 4.62 0.46
C ASP A 57 -6.44 5.15 -0.80
N PHE A 58 -5.65 5.63 -1.76
CA PHE A 58 -6.15 6.32 -2.94
C PHE A 58 -6.88 5.37 -3.90
N ASN A 59 -8.08 5.77 -4.34
CA ASN A 59 -8.84 5.09 -5.38
C ASN A 59 -9.04 6.02 -6.58
N LEU A 60 -8.40 5.68 -7.70
CA LEU A 60 -8.42 6.52 -8.90
C LEU A 60 -9.81 6.62 -9.52
N TRP A 61 -10.57 5.51 -9.58
CA TRP A 61 -11.91 5.54 -10.16
C TRP A 61 -12.84 6.47 -9.37
N ASN A 62 -12.80 6.42 -8.05
CA ASN A 62 -13.60 7.33 -7.23
C ASN A 62 -13.24 8.80 -7.47
N GLN A 63 -11.95 9.11 -7.64
CA GLN A 63 -11.48 10.45 -7.98
C GLN A 63 -11.97 10.90 -9.35
N VAL A 64 -11.92 10.03 -10.36
CA VAL A 64 -12.43 10.31 -11.71
C VAL A 64 -13.94 10.53 -11.68
N VAL A 65 -14.70 9.68 -11.00
CA VAL A 65 -16.14 9.82 -10.85
C VAL A 65 -16.51 11.14 -10.16
N SER A 66 -15.73 11.58 -9.17
CA SER A 66 -15.96 12.87 -8.51
C SER A 66 -15.76 14.07 -9.43
N GLN A 67 -14.86 13.97 -10.43
CA GLN A 67 -14.59 15.05 -11.39
C GLN A 67 -15.58 15.11 -12.55
N ILE A 68 -15.91 13.95 -13.13
CA ILE A 68 -16.67 13.89 -14.39
C ILE A 68 -17.96 13.08 -14.33
N GLY A 69 -18.32 12.55 -13.16
CA GLY A 69 -19.42 11.59 -12.99
C GLY A 69 -19.09 10.19 -13.56
N THR A 70 -19.99 9.26 -13.32
CA THR A 70 -19.85 7.89 -13.83
C THR A 70 -19.97 7.85 -15.34
N LYS A 71 -18.99 7.26 -16.01
CA LYS A 71 -18.96 7.05 -17.46
C LYS A 71 -18.99 5.57 -17.79
N THR A 72 -19.58 5.22 -18.91
CA THR A 72 -19.69 3.82 -19.41
C THR A 72 -18.85 3.58 -20.66
N TYR A 73 -18.18 4.61 -21.17
CA TYR A 73 -17.30 4.54 -22.33
C TYR A 73 -15.84 4.61 -21.93
N LYS A 74 -14.97 4.17 -22.81
CA LYS A 74 -13.51 4.16 -22.66
C LYS A 74 -12.98 5.53 -22.24
N LEU A 75 -12.12 5.53 -21.24
CA LEU A 75 -11.42 6.72 -20.74
C LEU A 75 -9.90 6.57 -20.86
N ILE A 76 -9.22 7.71 -20.98
CA ILE A 76 -7.79 7.81 -20.70
C ILE A 76 -7.65 8.66 -19.43
N ALA A 77 -7.13 8.06 -18.38
CA ALA A 77 -6.84 8.75 -17.13
C ALA A 77 -5.34 9.04 -17.04
N ASN A 78 -4.95 10.31 -17.07
CA ASN A 78 -3.58 10.74 -16.86
C ASN A 78 -3.41 11.15 -15.40
N VAL A 79 -2.59 10.40 -14.67
CA VAL A 79 -2.31 10.65 -13.25
C VAL A 79 -0.89 11.14 -13.11
N THR A 80 -0.72 12.31 -12.52
CA THR A 80 0.61 12.88 -12.23
C THR A 80 0.72 13.11 -10.73
N MET A 81 1.78 12.57 -10.16
CA MET A 81 2.17 12.85 -8.78
C MET A 81 3.18 14.00 -8.79
N ASP A 82 2.92 15.04 -7.99
CA ASP A 82 3.89 16.12 -7.80
C ASP A 82 5.11 15.61 -7.02
N THR A 83 6.24 16.31 -7.11
CA THR A 83 7.43 16.02 -6.33
C THR A 83 7.11 15.97 -4.83
N SER A 84 7.67 14.99 -4.11
CA SER A 84 7.42 14.75 -2.69
C SER A 84 6.00 14.25 -2.33
N THR A 85 5.22 13.80 -3.32
CA THR A 85 3.94 13.13 -3.08
C THR A 85 4.17 11.71 -2.55
N ASN A 86 3.55 11.39 -1.43
CA ASN A 86 3.57 10.04 -0.87
C ASN A 86 2.17 9.45 -0.84
N ILE A 87 1.94 8.39 -1.61
CA ILE A 87 0.71 7.61 -1.55
C ILE A 87 0.96 6.39 -0.69
N VAL A 88 0.18 6.25 0.38
CA VAL A 88 0.42 5.24 1.40
C VAL A 88 -0.86 4.46 1.72
N SER A 89 -0.71 3.18 2.06
CA SER A 89 -1.82 2.42 2.62
C SER A 89 -1.88 2.56 4.14
N THR A 90 -3.10 2.65 4.68
CA THR A 90 -3.37 2.62 6.12
C THR A 90 -3.68 1.21 6.63
N SER A 91 -3.87 0.24 5.73
CA SER A 91 -4.17 -1.16 6.04
C SER A 91 -3.27 -2.10 5.24
N ASN A 92 -2.91 -3.24 5.82
CA ASN A 92 -2.20 -4.31 5.11
C ASN A 92 -3.11 -5.13 4.18
N THR A 93 -4.42 -4.92 4.24
CA THR A 93 -5.42 -5.58 3.37
C THR A 93 -5.89 -4.72 2.21
N SER A 94 -5.52 -3.44 2.17
CA SER A 94 -5.80 -2.53 1.06
C SER A 94 -4.50 -2.10 0.36
N SER A 95 -4.61 -1.73 -0.91
CA SER A 95 -3.49 -1.13 -1.64
C SER A 95 -3.39 0.37 -1.38
N ALA A 96 -2.18 0.92 -1.46
CA ALA A 96 -1.97 2.35 -1.34
C ALA A 96 -2.59 3.12 -2.52
N PHE A 97 -2.35 2.61 -3.73
CA PHE A 97 -2.95 3.11 -4.97
C PHE A 97 -3.79 2.00 -5.60
N ASN A 98 -5.10 2.21 -5.67
CA ASN A 98 -6.05 1.33 -6.34
C ASN A 98 -6.59 2.01 -7.59
N VAL A 99 -6.41 1.39 -8.75
CA VAL A 99 -6.96 1.92 -10.00
C VAL A 99 -8.51 1.95 -9.98
N GLY A 100 -9.13 0.98 -9.30
CA GLY A 100 -10.59 0.86 -9.28
C GLY A 100 -11.15 0.20 -10.55
N THR A 101 -12.45 0.38 -10.80
CA THR A 101 -13.19 -0.33 -11.87
C THR A 101 -13.55 0.64 -13.00
N PHE A 102 -12.64 0.84 -13.91
CA PHE A 102 -12.86 1.64 -15.12
C PHE A 102 -13.72 0.89 -16.16
N PRO A 103 -14.36 1.60 -17.09
CA PRO A 103 -14.95 1.00 -18.29
C PRO A 103 -13.92 0.17 -19.07
N ALA A 104 -14.40 -0.84 -19.78
CA ALA A 104 -13.55 -1.71 -20.58
C ALA A 104 -12.67 -0.92 -21.57
N ASN A 105 -11.46 -1.41 -21.82
CA ASN A 105 -10.46 -0.81 -22.71
C ASN A 105 -9.99 0.60 -22.30
N SER A 106 -10.30 1.08 -21.09
CA SER A 106 -9.72 2.31 -20.58
C SER A 106 -8.21 2.15 -20.37
N ILE A 107 -7.49 3.26 -20.48
CA ILE A 107 -6.02 3.31 -20.32
C ILE A 107 -5.69 4.28 -19.19
N ILE A 108 -4.87 3.83 -18.30
CA ILE A 108 -4.36 4.65 -17.19
C ILE A 108 -2.88 4.95 -17.46
N ASN A 109 -2.51 6.22 -17.47
CA ASN A 109 -1.13 6.66 -17.54
C ASN A 109 -0.74 7.21 -16.16
N LEU A 110 0.10 6.51 -15.42
CA LEU A 110 0.57 6.91 -14.10
C LEU A 110 2.02 7.37 -14.16
N ASN A 111 2.25 8.61 -13.76
CA ASN A 111 3.59 9.18 -13.61
C ASN A 111 3.91 9.39 -12.12
N VAL A 112 4.82 8.56 -11.60
CA VAL A 112 5.43 8.70 -10.28
C VAL A 112 6.65 9.60 -10.42
N SER A 113 6.56 10.84 -10.00
CA SER A 113 7.63 11.83 -10.16
C SER A 113 8.82 11.54 -9.24
N SER A 114 9.96 12.13 -9.56
CA SER A 114 11.15 12.08 -8.70
C SER A 114 10.82 12.62 -7.30
N GLY A 115 11.31 11.94 -6.25
CA GLY A 115 11.05 12.29 -4.85
C GLY A 115 9.68 11.87 -4.32
N SER A 116 8.80 11.29 -5.15
CA SER A 116 7.49 10.76 -4.73
C SER A 116 7.52 9.24 -4.53
N SER A 117 6.55 8.71 -3.80
CA SER A 117 6.49 7.26 -3.54
C SER A 117 5.07 6.72 -3.46
N ILE A 118 4.93 5.42 -3.78
CA ILE A 118 3.73 4.63 -3.52
C ILE A 118 4.15 3.45 -2.64
N THR A 119 3.65 3.37 -1.40
CA THR A 119 4.08 2.35 -0.46
C THR A 119 2.92 1.65 0.24
N GLY A 120 2.95 0.33 0.22
CA GLY A 120 2.05 -0.50 1.03
C GLY A 120 2.35 -0.36 2.52
N ARG A 121 1.38 -0.65 3.37
CA ARG A 121 1.57 -0.61 4.82
C ARG A 121 2.47 -1.74 5.30
N GLY A 122 3.36 -1.48 6.26
CA GLY A 122 4.11 -2.52 6.95
C GLY A 122 3.24 -3.41 7.83
N GLY A 123 3.57 -4.68 7.91
CA GLY A 123 2.91 -5.64 8.79
C GLY A 123 3.23 -5.40 10.27
N ASN A 124 2.29 -5.67 11.15
CA ASN A 124 2.54 -5.59 12.60
C ASN A 124 3.42 -6.76 13.06
N GLY A 125 4.29 -6.53 14.03
CA GLY A 125 5.04 -7.57 14.69
C GLY A 125 4.14 -8.52 15.49
N GLY A 126 4.55 -9.79 15.59
CA GLY A 126 3.87 -10.82 16.39
C GLY A 126 4.22 -10.75 17.87
N TYR A 127 3.33 -11.22 18.74
CA TYR A 127 3.59 -11.29 20.18
C TYR A 127 4.44 -12.50 20.54
N GLY A 128 5.43 -12.31 21.40
CA GLY A 128 6.06 -13.38 22.15
C GLY A 128 5.22 -13.77 23.38
N THR A 129 5.42 -14.97 23.94
CA THR A 129 4.67 -15.44 25.10
C THR A 129 5.53 -15.85 26.27
N ASN A 130 4.96 -15.82 27.47
CA ASN A 130 5.58 -16.32 28.70
C ASN A 130 4.84 -17.52 29.31
N SER A 131 3.66 -17.88 28.79
CA SER A 131 2.81 -18.91 29.41
C SER A 131 2.78 -20.23 28.65
N GLU A 132 2.31 -21.28 29.30
CA GLU A 132 2.08 -22.62 28.72
C GLU A 132 0.99 -22.60 27.62
N SER A 133 0.19 -21.57 27.59
CA SER A 133 -0.88 -21.39 26.60
C SER A 133 -0.41 -20.51 25.43
N VAL A 134 -0.05 -21.12 24.43
CA VAL A 134 -0.17 -21.07 22.97
C VAL A 134 -0.44 -19.73 22.25
N ASP A 135 -0.18 -18.56 22.81
CA ASP A 135 -0.49 -17.29 22.14
C ASP A 135 0.70 -16.58 21.51
N VAL A 136 1.70 -17.34 21.06
CA VAL A 136 2.76 -16.78 20.22
C VAL A 136 2.16 -16.42 18.86
N GLN A 137 2.38 -15.18 18.42
CA GLN A 137 1.81 -14.72 17.15
C GLN A 137 2.87 -14.57 16.07
N ALA A 138 2.49 -14.98 14.86
CA ALA A 138 3.25 -14.65 13.67
C ALA A 138 3.21 -13.14 13.39
N GLY A 139 4.22 -12.64 12.71
CA GLY A 139 4.19 -11.31 12.16
C GLY A 139 3.08 -11.19 11.10
N ALA A 140 2.42 -10.04 11.03
CA ALA A 140 1.43 -9.78 10.00
C ALA A 140 2.09 -9.52 8.64
N PRO A 141 1.43 -9.84 7.52
CA PRO A 141 1.95 -9.52 6.20
C PRO A 141 1.96 -8.01 5.94
N GLY A 142 2.86 -7.57 5.06
CA GLY A 142 2.86 -6.23 4.49
C GLY A 142 1.72 -6.04 3.48
N GLY A 143 1.30 -4.80 3.27
CA GLY A 143 0.26 -4.41 2.31
C GLY A 143 0.80 -4.17 0.90
N THR A 144 -0.10 -4.19 -0.08
CA THR A 144 0.20 -3.91 -1.50
C THR A 144 0.37 -2.40 -1.73
N ALA A 145 1.33 -2.00 -2.57
CA ALA A 145 1.48 -0.61 -2.97
C ALA A 145 0.50 -0.24 -4.09
N LEU A 146 0.58 -0.89 -5.24
CA LEU A 146 -0.23 -0.58 -6.41
C LEU A 146 -1.07 -1.79 -6.82
N TYR A 147 -2.37 -1.55 -7.04
CA TYR A 147 -3.32 -2.56 -7.52
C TYR A 147 -4.01 -2.09 -8.79
N THR A 148 -4.00 -2.94 -9.82
CA THR A 148 -4.71 -2.68 -11.07
C THR A 148 -5.27 -3.95 -11.70
N ARG A 149 -6.40 -3.81 -12.41
CA ARG A 149 -6.96 -4.81 -13.34
C ARG A 149 -7.31 -4.14 -14.68
N HIS A 150 -6.70 -2.97 -14.94
CA HIS A 150 -6.85 -2.23 -16.18
C HIS A 150 -5.47 -1.90 -16.77
N THR A 151 -5.41 -1.71 -18.08
CA THR A 151 -4.17 -1.33 -18.76
C THR A 151 -3.58 -0.08 -18.13
N LEU A 152 -2.40 -0.23 -17.55
CA LEU A 152 -1.64 0.80 -16.85
C LEU A 152 -0.30 1.01 -17.54
N ASN A 153 -0.09 2.20 -18.05
CA ASN A 153 1.22 2.67 -18.51
C ASN A 153 1.90 3.36 -17.32
N LEU A 154 2.98 2.78 -16.81
CA LEU A 154 3.67 3.24 -15.61
C LEU A 154 5.00 3.91 -15.97
N THR A 155 5.12 5.18 -15.68
CA THR A 155 6.39 5.92 -15.66
C THR A 155 6.79 6.09 -14.20
N ASN A 156 7.70 5.25 -13.70
CA ASN A 156 8.19 5.31 -12.34
C ASN A 156 9.58 5.97 -12.31
N ASN A 157 9.65 7.19 -11.78
CA ASN A 157 10.92 7.93 -11.64
C ASN A 157 11.45 7.93 -10.20
N ASN A 158 10.84 7.16 -9.28
CA ASN A 158 11.31 7.05 -7.90
C ASN A 158 11.00 5.69 -7.28
N LEU A 159 9.99 5.58 -6.39
CA LEU A 159 9.81 4.42 -5.52
C LEU A 159 8.37 3.89 -5.55
N ILE A 160 8.22 2.58 -5.86
CA ILE A 160 7.02 1.79 -5.58
C ILE A 160 7.44 0.61 -4.72
N GLY A 161 6.90 0.50 -3.49
CA GLY A 161 7.30 -0.53 -2.56
C GLY A 161 6.14 -1.21 -1.84
N GLY A 162 6.06 -2.54 -1.90
CA GLY A 162 5.18 -3.30 -1.02
C GLY A 162 5.60 -3.14 0.43
N GLY A 163 4.68 -3.18 1.36
CA GLY A 163 5.01 -3.13 2.79
C GLY A 163 5.89 -4.29 3.23
N GLY A 164 6.81 -4.06 4.14
CA GLY A 164 7.57 -5.13 4.78
C GLY A 164 6.69 -5.98 5.71
N GLY A 165 6.97 -7.26 5.84
CA GLY A 165 6.30 -8.12 6.81
C GLY A 165 6.72 -7.78 8.25
N GLY A 166 5.83 -7.98 9.22
CA GLY A 166 6.18 -7.88 10.64
C GLY A 166 7.06 -9.05 11.10
N GLY A 167 7.92 -8.85 12.07
CA GLY A 167 8.70 -9.93 12.69
C GLY A 167 7.81 -10.86 13.52
N GLY A 168 8.16 -12.13 13.59
CA GLY A 168 7.46 -13.13 14.41
C GLY A 168 7.78 -12.98 15.90
N GLY A 169 6.86 -13.38 16.77
CA GLY A 169 7.10 -13.45 18.21
C GLY A 169 8.13 -14.52 18.58
N GLY A 170 8.96 -14.23 19.56
CA GLY A 170 9.91 -15.18 20.15
C GLY A 170 9.19 -16.29 20.90
N GLY A 171 9.74 -17.50 20.85
CA GLY A 171 9.26 -18.69 21.54
C GLY A 171 10.13 -19.08 22.73
N GLY A 172 9.62 -19.94 23.58
CA GLY A 172 10.35 -20.53 24.68
C GLY A 172 9.73 -20.27 26.05
N ARG A 173 9.71 -21.26 26.88
CA ARG A 173 9.18 -21.25 28.23
C ARG A 173 10.29 -21.04 29.23
N ARG A 174 10.18 -20.04 30.07
CA ARG A 174 10.82 -19.99 31.38
C ARG A 174 9.80 -19.49 32.38
N THR A 175 9.79 -20.11 33.56
CA THR A 175 8.79 -19.86 34.64
C THR A 175 8.67 -18.35 35.05
N TYR A 176 9.66 -17.54 34.68
CA TYR A 176 9.79 -16.14 35.14
C TYR A 176 10.14 -15.10 34.06
N HIS A 177 10.14 -15.48 32.75
CA HIS A 177 10.54 -14.54 31.70
C HIS A 177 9.65 -14.65 30.48
N ALA A 178 9.17 -13.51 30.00
CA ALA A 178 8.42 -13.41 28.76
C ALA A 178 9.36 -13.38 27.55
N ALA A 179 8.98 -14.06 26.48
CA ALA A 179 9.72 -14.00 25.21
C ALA A 179 9.56 -12.64 24.53
N GLY A 180 10.50 -12.29 23.66
CA GLY A 180 10.51 -11.03 22.96
C GLY A 180 9.43 -10.91 21.89
N ASN A 181 8.99 -9.68 21.62
CA ASN A 181 8.01 -9.35 20.60
C ASN A 181 8.67 -9.05 19.25
N GLY A 182 7.99 -9.35 18.16
CA GLY A 182 8.46 -9.04 16.80
C GLY A 182 8.38 -7.55 16.46
N GLY A 183 9.33 -7.07 15.68
CA GLY A 183 9.35 -5.70 15.15
C GLY A 183 8.33 -5.45 14.06
N GLY A 184 7.92 -4.21 13.87
CA GLY A 184 7.02 -3.82 12.78
C GLY A 184 7.73 -3.80 11.42
N GLY A 185 7.04 -4.15 10.34
CA GLY A 185 7.52 -4.04 8.96
C GLY A 185 7.58 -2.58 8.47
N ALA A 186 8.37 -2.33 7.43
CA ALA A 186 8.49 -1.02 6.80
C ALA A 186 7.28 -0.68 5.92
N GLY A 187 7.03 0.61 5.69
CA GLY A 187 6.05 1.12 4.72
C GLY A 187 4.75 1.63 5.32
N GLY A 188 3.99 2.33 4.50
CA GLY A 188 2.66 2.84 4.83
C GLY A 188 2.65 3.98 5.85
N TYR A 189 1.44 4.38 6.22
CA TYR A 189 1.19 5.36 7.28
C TYR A 189 0.67 4.66 8.53
N HIS A 190 1.31 4.91 9.65
CA HIS A 190 0.82 4.49 10.96
C HIS A 190 0.29 5.70 11.72
N ASN A 191 -0.98 5.68 12.06
CA ASN A 191 -1.53 6.67 12.98
C ASN A 191 -1.27 6.20 14.42
N ALA A 192 -0.41 6.90 15.14
CA ALA A 192 -0.03 6.62 16.51
C ALA A 192 -1.21 6.60 17.52
N THR A 193 -2.39 7.04 17.10
CA THR A 193 -3.60 7.04 17.96
C THR A 193 -4.30 5.69 18.03
N THR A 194 -4.00 4.74 17.15
CA THR A 194 -4.42 3.35 17.30
C THR A 194 -3.31 2.55 17.98
N SER A 195 -3.12 2.75 19.29
CA SER A 195 -2.55 1.70 20.10
C SER A 195 -3.36 0.44 19.81
N VAL A 196 -2.74 -0.59 19.21
CA VAL A 196 -3.24 -1.95 19.44
C VAL A 196 -3.22 -2.05 20.95
N ALA A 197 -4.40 -2.11 21.56
CA ALA A 197 -4.51 -2.25 22.98
C ALA A 197 -3.71 -3.49 23.38
N ALA A 198 -2.46 -3.29 23.77
CA ALA A 198 -1.89 -4.16 24.77
C ALA A 198 -2.91 -4.07 25.89
N ASN A 199 -3.47 -5.17 26.29
CA ASN A 199 -4.42 -5.25 27.40
C ASN A 199 -3.65 -4.88 28.68
N THR A 200 -3.34 -3.58 28.82
CA THR A 200 -2.64 -3.01 29.96
C THR A 200 -3.66 -2.24 30.75
N THR A 201 -4.01 -2.78 31.88
CA THR A 201 -4.50 -1.99 33.03
C THR A 201 -3.39 -0.98 33.39
N GLY A 202 -3.38 0.18 32.73
CA GLY A 202 -2.38 1.22 32.93
C GLY A 202 -1.85 1.76 31.59
N GLY A 203 -2.74 2.44 30.84
CA GLY A 203 -2.37 3.02 29.56
C GLY A 203 -1.33 4.11 29.67
N VAL A 204 -0.14 3.90 29.16
CA VAL A 204 0.73 5.00 28.76
C VAL A 204 0.42 5.28 27.30
N ASN A 205 -0.36 6.32 27.04
CA ASN A 205 -0.47 6.92 25.72
C ASN A 205 0.88 7.53 25.36
N VAL A 206 1.77 6.74 24.77
CA VAL A 206 2.95 7.29 24.12
C VAL A 206 2.48 7.82 22.77
N ALA A 207 2.38 9.13 22.65
CA ALA A 207 2.27 9.80 21.35
C ALA A 207 3.54 9.46 20.55
N ILE A 208 3.46 8.47 19.68
CA ILE A 208 4.52 8.15 18.74
C ILE A 208 4.35 9.13 17.59
N PRO A 209 5.40 9.89 17.21
CA PRO A 209 5.31 10.76 16.04
C PRO A 209 4.87 9.93 14.85
N ALA A 210 4.07 10.52 13.97
CA ALA A 210 3.53 9.88 12.76
C ALA A 210 4.66 9.12 12.05
N GLY A 211 4.76 7.83 12.29
CA GLY A 211 5.77 6.94 11.75
C GLY A 211 5.16 6.13 10.63
N TYR A 212 5.90 5.96 9.59
CA TYR A 212 5.55 5.09 8.47
C TYR A 212 6.03 3.69 8.81
N GLY A 213 5.12 2.72 8.92
CA GLY A 213 5.54 1.35 9.14
C GLY A 213 4.56 0.52 9.96
N GLY A 214 4.91 -0.75 10.16
CA GLY A 214 4.19 -1.64 11.06
C GLY A 214 4.47 -1.33 12.52
N ILE A 215 3.52 -1.61 13.39
CA ILE A 215 3.71 -1.48 14.83
C ILE A 215 4.49 -2.70 15.31
N GLY A 216 5.50 -2.48 16.16
CA GLY A 216 6.06 -3.55 16.97
C GLY A 216 5.03 -4.07 17.96
N ALA A 217 5.05 -5.36 18.29
CA ALA A 217 4.17 -5.90 19.29
C ALA A 217 4.46 -5.22 20.65
N GLY A 218 3.40 -4.75 21.30
CA GLY A 218 3.48 -4.09 22.58
C GLY A 218 3.75 -5.06 23.75
N PRO A 219 4.10 -4.56 24.94
CA PRO A 219 4.25 -5.40 26.14
C PRO A 219 2.90 -6.03 26.48
N ARG A 220 2.89 -7.31 26.77
CA ARG A 220 1.71 -8.01 27.31
C ARG A 220 1.63 -7.81 28.81
N ALA A 221 0.42 -7.51 29.32
CA ALA A 221 0.17 -7.30 30.75
C ALA A 221 0.12 -8.65 31.48
N GLU A 222 1.28 -9.18 31.79
CA GLU A 222 1.42 -10.25 32.76
C GLU A 222 2.58 -9.91 33.72
N ARG A 223 2.75 -10.69 34.77
CA ARG A 223 3.68 -10.44 35.88
C ARG A 223 5.14 -10.14 35.48
N TYR A 224 5.48 -10.38 34.18
CA TYR A 224 6.73 -10.04 33.55
C TYR A 224 6.45 -9.47 32.15
N THR A 225 6.59 -8.16 32.01
CA THR A 225 6.34 -7.46 30.75
C THR A 225 7.46 -7.72 29.74
N SER A 226 7.10 -8.28 28.58
CA SER A 226 8.02 -8.27 27.43
C SER A 226 8.31 -6.85 27.00
N PRO A 227 9.54 -6.46 26.74
CA PRO A 227 9.84 -5.16 26.16
C PRO A 227 9.09 -4.96 24.84
N ARG A 228 8.63 -3.75 24.58
CA ARG A 228 8.04 -3.41 23.29
C ARG A 228 9.10 -3.53 22.20
N ALA A 229 8.75 -4.16 21.08
CA ALA A 229 9.58 -4.15 19.87
C ALA A 229 9.48 -2.78 19.16
N ALA A 230 10.45 -2.49 18.31
CA ALA A 230 10.48 -1.23 17.56
C ALA A 230 9.44 -1.23 16.42
N ASP A 231 8.89 -0.05 16.16
CA ASP A 231 8.06 0.18 14.97
C ASP A 231 8.95 0.24 13.71
N GLY A 232 8.40 -0.13 12.56
CA GLY A 232 9.06 0.11 11.28
C GLY A 232 9.05 1.60 10.91
N THR A 233 9.89 1.94 9.94
CA THR A 233 9.92 3.26 9.29
C THR A 233 9.33 3.17 7.88
N LEU A 234 9.43 4.23 7.09
CA LEU A 234 8.99 4.20 5.68
C LEU A 234 9.74 3.12 4.87
N THR A 235 11.01 2.88 5.15
CA THR A 235 11.88 2.02 4.34
C THR A 235 12.51 0.85 5.09
N THR A 236 12.61 0.92 6.42
CA THR A 236 13.27 -0.09 7.25
C THR A 236 12.31 -0.72 8.25
N GLY A 237 12.44 -2.03 8.46
CA GLY A 237 11.71 -2.70 9.52
C GLY A 237 12.23 -2.35 10.91
N GLY A 238 11.37 -2.46 11.91
CA GLY A 238 11.72 -2.28 13.31
C GLY A 238 12.42 -3.50 13.91
N ALA A 239 13.26 -3.30 14.89
CA ALA A 239 13.93 -4.39 15.59
C ALA A 239 12.95 -5.14 16.52
N GLY A 240 13.05 -6.48 16.56
CA GLY A 240 12.39 -7.29 17.56
C GLY A 240 12.98 -7.02 18.96
N SER A 241 12.19 -7.21 20.01
CA SER A 241 12.69 -7.06 21.38
C SER A 241 13.34 -8.33 21.91
N ASN A 242 14.29 -8.19 22.82
CA ASN A 242 14.79 -9.29 23.62
C ASN A 242 13.71 -9.80 24.59
N ASP A 243 13.97 -10.91 25.26
CA ASP A 243 13.10 -11.35 26.36
C ASP A 243 13.16 -10.39 27.57
N SER A 244 12.30 -10.59 28.54
CA SER A 244 12.23 -9.74 29.74
C SER A 244 13.47 -9.80 30.64
N SER A 245 14.41 -10.72 30.38
CA SER A 245 15.72 -10.77 31.05
C SER A 245 16.85 -10.13 30.24
N GLY A 246 16.53 -9.56 29.07
CA GLY A 246 17.52 -8.99 28.15
C GLY A 246 18.22 -10.03 27.27
N ASN A 247 17.82 -11.32 27.33
CA ASN A 247 18.45 -12.39 26.56
C ASN A 247 17.92 -12.42 25.11
N ALA A 248 18.85 -12.55 24.16
CA ALA A 248 18.55 -12.64 22.74
C ALA A 248 18.06 -14.04 22.30
N ASP A 249 18.27 -15.09 23.10
CA ASP A 249 17.91 -16.47 22.73
C ASP A 249 16.42 -16.70 22.52
N ARG A 250 15.57 -15.75 22.95
CA ARG A 250 14.12 -15.78 22.84
C ARG A 250 13.60 -14.43 22.32
N ARG A 251 14.43 -13.75 21.56
CA ARG A 251 14.12 -12.48 20.93
C ARG A 251 13.01 -12.64 19.91
N GLY A 252 12.18 -11.62 19.74
CA GLY A 252 11.30 -11.51 18.57
C GLY A 252 12.11 -11.28 17.29
N GLY A 253 11.57 -11.66 16.15
CA GLY A 253 12.16 -11.38 14.84
C GLY A 253 12.10 -9.90 14.50
N ASP A 254 13.00 -9.43 13.64
CA ASP A 254 12.94 -8.08 13.10
C ASP A 254 11.87 -7.97 12.01
N GLY A 255 11.25 -6.80 11.88
CA GLY A 255 10.38 -6.49 10.76
C GLY A 255 11.17 -6.40 9.45
N GLY A 256 10.52 -6.72 8.32
CA GLY A 256 11.12 -6.61 6.99
C GLY A 256 11.21 -5.16 6.53
N ALA A 257 12.22 -4.85 5.71
CA ALA A 257 12.27 -3.63 4.92
C ALA A 257 11.17 -3.63 3.83
N LEU A 258 10.99 -2.53 3.09
CA LEU A 258 10.03 -2.51 1.96
C LEU A 258 10.23 -3.70 1.04
N GLY A 259 9.15 -4.40 0.72
CA GLY A 259 9.14 -5.55 -0.16
C GLY A 259 9.86 -6.79 0.38
N THR A 260 10.23 -6.84 1.66
CA THR A 260 10.86 -8.01 2.28
C THR A 260 10.00 -8.58 3.41
N ALA A 261 10.08 -9.91 3.59
CA ALA A 261 9.42 -10.57 4.70
C ALA A 261 10.06 -10.19 6.05
N GLY A 262 9.29 -10.25 7.12
CA GLY A 262 9.80 -10.19 8.47
C GLY A 262 10.59 -11.44 8.86
N GLN A 263 11.45 -11.31 9.85
CA GLN A 263 12.24 -12.43 10.35
C GLN A 263 11.42 -13.30 11.31
N HIS A 264 11.77 -14.59 11.39
CA HIS A 264 11.29 -15.48 12.44
C HIS A 264 11.71 -14.97 13.81
N GLY A 265 10.88 -15.20 14.82
CA GLY A 265 11.32 -15.09 16.21
C GLY A 265 12.38 -16.14 16.54
N PHE A 266 13.10 -15.94 17.62
CA PHE A 266 14.13 -16.87 18.11
C PHE A 266 13.56 -17.78 19.20
N GLN A 267 14.07 -19.00 19.26
CA GLN A 267 13.65 -20.03 20.23
C GLN A 267 14.85 -20.63 20.91
N ASN A 268 14.84 -20.73 22.26
CA ASN A 268 15.80 -21.49 22.97
C ASN A 268 15.43 -22.98 22.91
N TYR A 269 16.39 -23.85 22.55
CA TYR A 269 16.22 -25.28 22.33
C TYR A 269 15.75 -26.09 23.55
N GLN A 270 15.69 -25.49 24.73
CA GLN A 270 15.32 -26.24 25.95
C GLN A 270 13.82 -26.39 26.19
N HIS A 271 12.96 -25.73 25.40
CA HIS A 271 11.51 -25.73 25.61
C HIS A 271 10.72 -25.61 24.30
N ASN A 272 9.77 -26.48 24.11
CA ASN A 272 9.11 -26.87 22.88
C ASN A 272 7.95 -25.89 22.42
N THR A 273 7.92 -24.65 22.86
CA THR A 273 6.96 -23.64 22.32
C THR A 273 7.66 -22.88 21.21
N GLY A 274 7.27 -23.20 19.96
CA GLY A 274 7.94 -22.71 18.76
C GLY A 274 7.86 -21.18 18.60
N ALA A 275 8.99 -20.57 18.27
CA ALA A 275 9.01 -19.24 17.73
C ALA A 275 8.14 -19.16 16.46
N GLN A 276 7.53 -18.02 16.22
CA GLN A 276 6.59 -17.83 15.12
C GLN A 276 7.27 -17.20 13.89
N PRO A 277 6.77 -17.52 12.69
CA PRO A 277 7.29 -16.93 11.47
C PRO A 277 7.04 -15.42 11.43
N GLY A 278 7.92 -14.71 10.72
CA GLY A 278 7.65 -13.35 10.29
C GLY A 278 6.56 -13.31 9.23
N GLY A 279 5.93 -12.17 9.08
CA GLY A 279 4.93 -11.93 8.04
C GLY A 279 5.56 -11.87 6.64
N ALA A 280 4.79 -12.25 5.63
CA ALA A 280 5.22 -12.11 4.24
C ALA A 280 5.36 -10.62 3.84
N ALA A 281 6.20 -10.34 2.84
CA ALA A 281 6.23 -9.04 2.19
C ALA A 281 4.93 -8.74 1.48
N GLY A 282 4.56 -7.46 1.40
CA GLY A 282 3.51 -6.98 0.50
C GLY A 282 4.01 -6.90 -0.95
N ASN A 283 3.07 -6.86 -1.89
CA ASN A 283 3.40 -6.70 -3.30
C ASN A 283 3.65 -5.24 -3.64
N ALA A 284 4.66 -4.98 -4.48
CA ALA A 284 4.84 -3.67 -5.08
C ALA A 284 3.73 -3.40 -6.11
N ILE A 285 3.45 -4.39 -6.97
CA ILE A 285 2.41 -4.31 -8.00
C ILE A 285 1.59 -5.60 -7.96
N ASP A 286 0.29 -5.46 -7.76
CA ASP A 286 -0.70 -6.53 -7.99
C ASP A 286 -1.50 -6.16 -9.24
N GLY A 287 -1.29 -6.93 -10.30
CA GLY A 287 -1.78 -6.67 -11.65
C GLY A 287 -0.63 -6.41 -12.63
N SER A 288 0.48 -7.14 -12.50
CA SER A 288 1.67 -6.97 -13.35
C SER A 288 1.38 -7.25 -14.83
N SER A 289 0.47 -8.17 -15.16
CA SER A 289 0.05 -8.45 -16.54
C SER A 289 -0.72 -7.29 -17.19
N TYR A 290 -1.28 -6.41 -16.39
CA TYR A 290 -1.97 -5.20 -16.87
C TYR A 290 -1.03 -3.99 -16.95
N THR A 291 0.19 -4.10 -16.42
CA THR A 291 1.12 -2.97 -16.25
C THR A 291 2.19 -2.99 -17.32
N ASN A 292 2.23 -1.96 -18.14
CA ASN A 292 3.31 -1.67 -19.08
C ASN A 292 4.26 -0.65 -18.44
N ILE A 293 5.43 -1.10 -17.99
CA ILE A 293 6.42 -0.23 -17.34
C ILE A 293 7.24 0.48 -18.42
N ILE A 294 7.05 1.80 -18.57
CA ILE A 294 7.74 2.65 -19.53
C ILE A 294 9.10 3.07 -18.99
N THR A 295 9.15 3.48 -17.72
CA THR A 295 10.37 3.84 -17.01
C THR A 295 10.41 3.08 -15.69
N VAL A 296 11.55 2.44 -15.44
CA VAL A 296 11.78 1.67 -14.21
C VAL A 296 12.55 2.53 -13.23
N GLY A 297 11.88 2.98 -12.16
CA GLY A 297 12.53 3.47 -10.95
C GLY A 297 12.84 2.32 -9.99
N THR A 298 12.80 2.60 -8.70
CA THR A 298 12.94 1.56 -7.68
C THR A 298 11.60 0.85 -7.46
N ILE A 299 11.57 -0.47 -7.63
CA ILE A 299 10.41 -1.33 -7.34
C ILE A 299 10.86 -2.37 -6.31
N LEU A 300 10.26 -2.35 -5.11
CA LEU A 300 10.61 -3.22 -3.99
C LEU A 300 9.41 -4.10 -3.61
N GLY A 301 9.55 -5.41 -3.76
CA GLY A 301 8.51 -6.40 -3.48
C GLY A 301 7.99 -7.13 -4.70
N GLY A 302 7.05 -8.05 -4.47
CA GLY A 302 6.48 -8.90 -5.51
C GLY A 302 5.74 -8.09 -6.59
N GLN A 303 5.81 -8.60 -7.82
CA GLN A 303 4.98 -8.17 -8.93
C GLN A 303 4.14 -9.39 -9.34
N VAL A 304 2.85 -9.35 -9.02
CA VAL A 304 1.92 -10.48 -9.14
C VAL A 304 0.68 -10.11 -9.96
N ASN A 305 -0.11 -11.11 -10.32
CA ASN A 305 -1.39 -10.95 -11.03
C ASN A 305 -2.59 -11.26 -10.14
#